data_00c50a9a4efec519673655a37914f8cc
#
_entry.id   00c50a9a4efec519673655a37914f8cc
#
_cell.length_a   1.000
_cell.length_b   1.000
_cell.length_c   1.000
_cell.angle_alpha   90.00
_cell.angle_beta   90.00
_cell.angle_gamma   90.00
#
_symmetry.space_group_name_H-M   'P 1'
#
loop_
_entity.id
_entity.type
_entity.pdbx_description
1 polymer ?
#
loop_
_entity_poly.entity_id
_entity_poly.type
_entity_poly.pdbx_seq_one_letter_code
_entity_poly.pdbx_strand_id
1 'polypeptide(L)'
;ELLCMVWLWVWPSEMKTPALLWQVTAVVLYSHVIAAGVLGYFFLAREEEAMARLHEHDMRREALDREFAETRLLVMQAQIEPHFLFNTLANVRRLFQTDPPAALAMLAHLSRYLSAMLPRMRRSDSTLGQELALAHAYLSVQQIRMGSRLTVRTDVPGALEDHAFPPMMLVTLVENAIRHGLTPLPEGGEVRVSARRVDGRLRVAVADTGAGLAESSGSGVGLANI
;
A
#
# COMPACT_ATOMS: atom_id res chain seq x y z
N GLU A 1 -1.07 17.72 61.71
CA GLU A 1 -0.85 17.81 63.20
C GLU A 1 0.31 18.74 63.55
N LEU A 2 1.45 18.76 62.87
CA LEU A 2 2.61 19.62 63.10
C LEU A 2 2.28 21.12 62.95
N LEU A 3 1.45 21.51 62.00
CA LEU A 3 1.03 22.90 61.76
C LEU A 3 0.13 23.44 62.90
N CYS A 4 -0.70 22.60 63.48
CA CYS A 4 -1.51 22.97 64.64
C CYS A 4 -0.66 23.20 65.91
N MET A 5 0.41 22.41 66.11
CA MET A 5 1.33 22.56 67.25
C MET A 5 2.16 23.82 67.15
N VAL A 6 2.63 24.24 66.01
CA VAL A 6 3.39 25.48 65.79
C VAL A 6 2.50 26.70 66.04
N TRP A 7 1.21 26.62 65.69
CA TRP A 7 0.24 27.71 65.88
C TRP A 7 -0.05 27.96 67.35
N LEU A 8 -0.11 26.93 68.18
CA LEU A 8 -0.33 27.01 69.62
C LEU A 8 0.85 27.67 70.37
N TRP A 9 2.05 27.60 69.77
CA TRP A 9 3.28 28.08 70.41
C TRP A 9 3.63 29.57 70.09
N VAL A 10 3.18 30.06 68.94
CA VAL A 10 3.54 31.43 68.47
C VAL A 10 2.56 32.54 68.90
N TRP A 11 1.37 32.15 69.41
CA TRP A 11 0.32 33.13 69.70
C TRP A 11 0.38 33.70 71.12
N PRO A 12 0.34 35.08 71.33
CA PRO A 12 0.35 35.69 72.62
C PRO A 12 -0.89 35.30 73.47
N SER A 13 -0.67 35.12 74.77
CA SER A 13 -1.70 34.62 75.70
C SER A 13 -2.96 35.54 75.82
N GLU A 14 -2.86 36.78 75.39
CA GLU A 14 -3.95 37.77 75.44
C GLU A 14 -5.04 37.56 74.38
N MET A 15 -4.77 36.75 73.31
CA MET A 15 -5.72 36.48 72.20
C MET A 15 -6.51 35.16 72.34
N LYS A 16 -6.43 34.52 73.47
CA LYS A 16 -7.10 33.19 73.70
C LYS A 16 -8.56 33.35 74.16
N THR A 17 -9.33 34.32 73.62
CA THR A 17 -10.76 34.30 73.82
C THR A 17 -11.42 33.19 72.92
N PRO A 18 -12.40 32.44 73.49
CA PRO A 18 -13.04 31.35 72.73
C PRO A 18 -13.63 31.79 71.41
N ALA A 19 -14.08 33.02 71.27
CA ALA A 19 -14.65 33.59 70.06
C ALA A 19 -13.60 33.82 68.96
N LEU A 20 -12.39 34.29 69.29
CA LEU A 20 -11.30 34.53 68.33
C LEU A 20 -10.71 33.20 67.78
N LEU A 21 -10.54 32.20 68.65
CA LEU A 21 -10.09 30.88 68.27
C LEU A 21 -11.07 30.22 67.27
N TRP A 22 -12.38 30.36 67.49
CA TRP A 22 -13.40 29.87 66.57
C TRP A 22 -13.36 30.58 65.21
N GLN A 23 -13.19 31.90 65.19
CA GLN A 23 -13.09 32.67 63.94
C GLN A 23 -11.87 32.25 63.13
N VAL A 24 -10.70 32.11 63.75
CA VAL A 24 -9.47 31.68 63.04
C VAL A 24 -9.55 30.26 62.54
N THR A 25 -10.06 29.31 63.33
CA THR A 25 -10.25 27.95 62.91
C THR A 25 -11.24 27.87 61.76
N ALA A 26 -12.32 28.64 61.79
CA ALA A 26 -13.28 28.70 60.68
C ALA A 26 -12.64 29.22 59.40
N VAL A 27 -11.86 30.32 59.45
CA VAL A 27 -11.16 30.87 58.29
C VAL A 27 -10.16 29.85 57.70
N VAL A 28 -9.40 29.19 58.56
CA VAL A 28 -8.45 28.15 58.11
C VAL A 28 -9.20 26.96 57.46
N LEU A 29 -10.29 26.52 58.04
CA LEU A 29 -11.10 25.43 57.49
C LEU A 29 -11.70 25.80 56.11
N TYR A 30 -12.29 27.02 56.01
CA TYR A 30 -12.83 27.52 54.73
C TYR A 30 -11.74 27.66 53.66
N SER A 31 -10.54 28.16 54.04
CA SER A 31 -9.44 28.27 53.08
C SER A 31 -9.00 26.91 52.53
N HIS A 32 -8.98 25.87 53.37
CA HIS A 32 -8.65 24.51 52.91
C HIS A 32 -9.74 23.92 52.00
N VAL A 33 -11.01 24.16 52.31
CA VAL A 33 -12.14 23.71 51.45
C VAL A 33 -12.09 24.40 50.09
N ILE A 34 -11.84 25.70 50.06
CA ILE A 34 -11.68 26.46 48.80
C ILE A 34 -10.48 25.94 48.00
N ALA A 35 -9.32 25.78 48.68
CA ALA A 35 -8.12 25.24 48.02
C ALA A 35 -8.34 23.85 47.43
N ALA A 36 -9.00 22.96 48.18
CA ALA A 36 -9.36 21.62 47.70
C ALA A 36 -10.33 21.67 46.49
N GLY A 37 -11.31 22.58 46.55
CA GLY A 37 -12.24 22.79 45.40
C GLY A 37 -11.54 23.30 44.15
N VAL A 38 -10.63 24.27 44.31
CA VAL A 38 -9.83 24.81 43.20
C VAL A 38 -8.90 23.74 42.62
N LEU A 39 -8.21 23.00 43.47
CA LEU A 39 -7.34 21.90 43.03
C LEU A 39 -8.15 20.80 42.30
N GLY A 40 -9.31 20.43 42.84
CA GLY A 40 -10.21 19.48 42.20
C GLY A 40 -10.69 19.95 40.82
N TYR A 41 -11.08 21.23 40.73
CA TYR A 41 -11.47 21.84 39.44
C TYR A 41 -10.33 21.80 38.43
N PHE A 42 -9.12 22.18 38.80
CA PHE A 42 -7.96 22.13 37.93
C PHE A 42 -7.60 20.72 37.52
N PHE A 43 -7.78 19.73 38.40
CA PHE A 43 -7.53 18.32 38.06
C PHE A 43 -8.54 17.81 37.05
N LEU A 44 -9.84 18.05 37.27
CA LEU A 44 -10.89 17.65 36.33
C LEU A 44 -10.75 18.34 34.96
N ALA A 45 -10.48 19.64 34.93
CA ALA A 45 -10.26 20.39 33.70
C ALA A 45 -9.05 19.84 32.89
N ARG A 46 -8.00 19.42 33.61
CA ARG A 46 -6.82 18.81 32.97
C ARG A 46 -7.08 17.41 32.39
N GLU A 47 -7.94 16.63 33.05
CA GLU A 47 -8.36 15.33 32.50
C GLU A 47 -9.20 15.50 31.23
N GLU A 48 -10.14 16.46 31.19
CA GLU A 48 -10.93 16.74 29.99
C GLU A 48 -10.05 17.18 28.81
N GLU A 49 -9.07 18.06 29.04
CA GLU A 49 -8.12 18.45 28.00
C GLU A 49 -7.25 17.27 27.50
N ALA A 50 -6.82 16.39 28.42
CA ALA A 50 -6.03 15.22 28.06
C ALA A 50 -6.84 14.23 27.23
N MET A 51 -8.09 13.98 27.59
CA MET A 51 -9.00 13.13 26.83
C MET A 51 -9.36 13.72 25.46
N ALA A 52 -9.58 15.05 25.38
CA ALA A 52 -9.82 15.71 24.10
C ALA A 52 -8.63 15.59 23.15
N ARG A 53 -7.40 15.75 23.66
CA ARG A 53 -6.17 15.56 22.87
C ARG A 53 -6.00 14.10 22.38
N LEU A 54 -6.26 13.13 23.24
CA LEU A 54 -6.24 11.71 22.87
C LEU A 54 -7.25 11.43 21.77
N HIS A 55 -8.48 11.91 21.91
CA HIS A 55 -9.51 11.75 20.90
C HIS A 55 -9.14 12.41 19.57
N GLU A 56 -8.56 13.61 19.59
CA GLU A 56 -8.05 14.28 18.38
C GLU A 56 -6.94 13.47 17.70
N HIS A 57 -6.02 12.90 18.48
CA HIS A 57 -4.96 12.04 17.96
C HIS A 57 -5.51 10.77 17.33
N ASP A 58 -6.49 10.12 17.94
CA ASP A 58 -7.12 8.92 17.42
C ASP A 58 -7.87 9.21 16.11
N MET A 59 -8.66 10.28 16.07
CA MET A 59 -9.35 10.71 14.85
C MET A 59 -8.37 11.06 13.72
N ARG A 60 -7.26 11.71 14.05
CA ARG A 60 -6.21 12.04 13.06
C ARG A 60 -5.52 10.79 12.52
N ARG A 61 -5.27 9.81 13.39
CA ARG A 61 -4.72 8.51 13.00
C ARG A 61 -5.66 7.74 12.09
N GLU A 62 -6.94 7.65 12.43
CA GLU A 62 -7.95 7.01 11.58
C GLU A 62 -8.08 7.69 10.20
N ALA A 63 -8.02 9.03 10.15
CA ALA A 63 -8.04 9.76 8.90
C ALA A 63 -6.83 9.46 8.02
N LEU A 64 -5.62 9.39 8.61
CA LEU A 64 -4.39 9.01 7.91
C LEU A 64 -4.43 7.56 7.43
N ASP A 65 -4.95 6.63 8.23
CA ASP A 65 -5.07 5.22 7.83
C ASP A 65 -6.06 5.06 6.66
N ARG A 66 -7.15 5.84 6.62
CA ARG A 66 -8.08 5.88 5.46
C ARG A 66 -7.42 6.45 4.22
N GLU A 67 -6.75 7.59 4.33
CA GLU A 67 -6.03 8.22 3.21
C GLU A 67 -4.93 7.29 2.66
N PHE A 68 -4.22 6.61 3.55
CA PHE A 68 -3.22 5.61 3.16
C PHE A 68 -3.86 4.42 2.45
N ALA A 69 -5.00 3.91 2.92
CA ALA A 69 -5.73 2.82 2.27
C ALA A 69 -6.27 3.24 0.89
N GLU A 70 -6.82 4.46 0.76
CA GLU A 70 -7.30 5.01 -0.52
C GLU A 70 -6.15 5.21 -1.50
N THR A 71 -5.02 5.79 -1.06
CA THR A 71 -3.82 5.96 -1.88
C THR A 71 -3.29 4.61 -2.35
N ARG A 72 -3.27 3.61 -1.46
CA ARG A 72 -2.85 2.25 -1.80
C ARG A 72 -3.78 1.60 -2.83
N LEU A 73 -5.09 1.82 -2.73
CA LEU A 73 -6.06 1.37 -3.73
C LEU A 73 -5.83 2.05 -5.08
N LEU A 74 -5.59 3.36 -5.11
CA LEU A 74 -5.28 4.10 -6.35
C LEU A 74 -4.00 3.60 -7.00
N VAL A 75 -2.94 3.37 -6.21
CA VAL A 75 -1.67 2.79 -6.71
C VAL A 75 -1.90 1.37 -7.24
N MET A 76 -2.69 0.55 -6.55
CA MET A 76 -3.04 -0.79 -7.01
C MET A 76 -3.88 -0.77 -8.30
N GLN A 77 -4.82 0.17 -8.42
CA GLN A 77 -5.63 0.35 -9.65
C GLN A 77 -4.78 0.85 -10.82
N ALA A 78 -3.78 1.71 -10.55
CA ALA A 78 -2.86 2.21 -11.58
C ALA A 78 -1.86 1.15 -12.08
N GLN A 79 -1.59 0.10 -11.30
CA GLN A 79 -0.69 -1.01 -11.69
C GLN A 79 -1.34 -2.02 -12.64
N ILE A 80 -2.67 -2.14 -12.65
CA ILE A 80 -3.37 -2.87 -13.73
C ILE A 80 -3.61 -1.85 -14.84
N GLU A 81 -2.99 -2.04 -16.01
CA GLU A 81 -3.26 -1.14 -17.15
C GLU A 81 -4.77 -1.18 -17.50
N PRO A 82 -5.54 -0.09 -17.23
CA PRO A 82 -7.00 -0.11 -17.45
C PRO A 82 -7.32 -0.38 -18.92
N HIS A 83 -6.49 0.14 -19.83
CA HIS A 83 -6.63 -0.04 -21.27
C HIS A 83 -6.47 -1.50 -21.70
N PHE A 84 -5.54 -2.28 -21.09
CA PHE A 84 -5.44 -3.72 -21.33
C PHE A 84 -6.72 -4.44 -20.94
N LEU A 85 -7.27 -4.13 -19.77
CA LEU A 85 -8.48 -4.77 -19.24
C LEU A 85 -9.69 -4.50 -20.16
N PHE A 86 -9.94 -3.22 -20.49
CA PHE A 86 -11.06 -2.82 -21.35
C PHE A 86 -10.94 -3.43 -22.75
N ASN A 87 -9.76 -3.42 -23.34
CA ASN A 87 -9.52 -4.02 -24.66
C ASN A 87 -9.70 -5.53 -24.63
N THR A 88 -9.26 -6.21 -23.58
CA THR A 88 -9.45 -7.66 -23.44
C THR A 88 -10.93 -8.00 -23.32
N LEU A 89 -11.70 -7.27 -22.49
CA LEU A 89 -13.14 -7.49 -22.36
C LEU A 89 -13.90 -7.16 -23.66
N ALA A 90 -13.51 -6.12 -24.38
CA ALA A 90 -14.07 -5.81 -25.69
C ALA A 90 -13.81 -6.95 -26.71
N ASN A 91 -12.60 -7.51 -26.70
CA ASN A 91 -12.27 -8.68 -27.53
C ASN A 91 -13.05 -9.94 -27.12
N VAL A 92 -13.18 -10.23 -25.83
CA VAL A 92 -14.04 -11.31 -25.33
C VAL A 92 -15.45 -11.17 -25.88
N ARG A 93 -16.05 -9.94 -25.77
CA ARG A 93 -17.40 -9.69 -26.33
C ARG A 93 -17.48 -9.93 -27.82
N ARG A 94 -16.49 -9.51 -28.59
CA ARG A 94 -16.42 -9.75 -30.04
C ARG A 94 -16.30 -11.25 -30.34
N LEU A 95 -15.42 -11.96 -29.66
CA LEU A 95 -15.19 -13.39 -29.83
C LEU A 95 -16.42 -14.22 -29.47
N PHE A 96 -17.22 -13.80 -28.49
CA PHE A 96 -18.48 -14.51 -28.20
C PHE A 96 -19.42 -14.61 -29.42
N GLN A 97 -19.34 -13.64 -30.35
CA GLN A 97 -20.16 -13.62 -31.55
C GLN A 97 -19.52 -14.40 -32.70
N THR A 98 -18.19 -14.53 -32.77
CA THR A 98 -17.46 -15.09 -33.91
C THR A 98 -16.78 -16.43 -33.63
N ASP A 99 -16.29 -16.64 -32.39
CA ASP A 99 -15.58 -17.83 -31.94
C ASP A 99 -15.77 -18.00 -30.41
N PRO A 100 -16.93 -18.54 -29.97
CA PRO A 100 -17.21 -18.72 -28.54
C PRO A 100 -16.18 -19.55 -27.77
N PRO A 101 -15.57 -20.63 -28.32
CA PRO A 101 -14.49 -21.34 -27.66
C PRO A 101 -13.29 -20.45 -27.37
N ALA A 102 -12.85 -19.60 -28.30
CA ALA A 102 -11.76 -18.65 -28.09
C ALA A 102 -12.13 -17.57 -27.06
N ALA A 103 -13.39 -17.13 -27.02
CA ALA A 103 -13.88 -16.20 -26.01
C ALA A 103 -13.75 -16.77 -24.58
N LEU A 104 -14.18 -18.03 -24.40
CA LEU A 104 -14.06 -18.72 -23.11
C LEU A 104 -12.60 -18.92 -22.70
N ALA A 105 -11.75 -19.31 -23.64
CA ALA A 105 -10.32 -19.46 -23.42
C ALA A 105 -9.68 -18.13 -22.98
N MET A 106 -10.01 -17.02 -23.67
CA MET A 106 -9.52 -15.68 -23.33
C MET A 106 -9.97 -15.25 -21.93
N LEU A 107 -11.24 -15.50 -21.58
CA LEU A 107 -11.77 -15.19 -20.26
C LEU A 107 -11.07 -16.01 -19.16
N ALA A 108 -10.83 -17.30 -19.40
CA ALA A 108 -10.10 -18.16 -18.49
C ALA A 108 -8.65 -17.71 -18.29
N HIS A 109 -7.96 -17.29 -19.35
CA HIS A 109 -6.60 -16.75 -19.26
C HIS A 109 -6.56 -15.40 -18.53
N LEU A 110 -7.52 -14.51 -18.78
CA LEU A 110 -7.65 -13.24 -18.07
C LEU A 110 -7.89 -13.47 -16.57
N SER A 111 -8.81 -14.38 -16.23
CA SER A 111 -9.09 -14.74 -14.82
C SER A 111 -7.85 -15.29 -14.14
N ARG A 112 -7.10 -16.16 -14.80
CA ARG A 112 -5.84 -16.72 -14.29
C ARG A 112 -4.78 -15.63 -14.07
N TYR A 113 -4.63 -14.71 -15.03
CA TYR A 113 -3.73 -13.57 -14.91
C TYR A 113 -4.07 -12.70 -13.71
N LEU A 114 -5.34 -12.27 -13.57
CA LEU A 114 -5.79 -11.45 -12.45
C LEU A 114 -5.63 -12.15 -11.10
N SER A 115 -5.97 -13.43 -11.02
CA SER A 115 -5.82 -14.24 -9.82
C SER A 115 -4.36 -14.42 -9.39
N ALA A 116 -3.45 -14.51 -10.37
CA ALA A 116 -2.01 -14.58 -10.09
C ALA A 116 -1.40 -13.23 -9.72
N MET A 117 -1.90 -12.13 -10.28
CA MET A 117 -1.39 -10.79 -10.12
C MET A 117 -1.80 -10.18 -8.76
N LEU A 118 -3.08 -10.25 -8.38
CA LEU A 118 -3.63 -9.58 -7.20
C LEU A 118 -2.90 -9.92 -5.88
N PRO A 119 -2.57 -11.18 -5.56
CA PRO A 119 -1.81 -11.49 -4.34
C PRO A 119 -0.39 -10.94 -4.36
N ARG A 120 0.24 -10.88 -5.55
CA ARG A 120 1.65 -10.46 -5.73
C ARG A 120 1.85 -8.96 -5.56
N MET A 121 0.84 -8.15 -5.86
CA MET A 121 0.87 -6.72 -5.59
C MET A 121 1.03 -6.38 -4.10
N ARG A 122 0.81 -7.34 -3.21
CA ARG A 122 0.91 -7.20 -1.75
C ARG A 122 2.18 -7.82 -1.17
N ARG A 123 2.95 -8.55 -1.98
CA ARG A 123 4.16 -9.26 -1.53
C ARG A 123 5.41 -8.48 -1.92
N SER A 124 6.41 -8.53 -1.07
CA SER A 124 7.73 -7.95 -1.31
C SER A 124 8.73 -8.96 -1.87
N ASP A 125 8.32 -10.24 -1.95
CA ASP A 125 9.16 -11.37 -2.35
C ASP A 125 8.49 -12.17 -3.47
N SER A 126 9.28 -12.62 -4.44
CA SER A 126 8.87 -13.49 -5.54
C SER A 126 10.04 -14.36 -5.99
N THR A 127 9.76 -15.40 -6.79
CA THR A 127 10.77 -16.19 -7.47
C THR A 127 10.64 -16.04 -8.99
N LEU A 128 11.71 -16.38 -9.73
CA LEU A 128 11.69 -16.31 -11.19
C LEU A 128 10.57 -17.17 -11.77
N GLY A 129 10.34 -18.37 -11.24
CA GLY A 129 9.27 -19.27 -11.68
C GLY A 129 7.87 -18.67 -11.48
N GLN A 130 7.67 -17.98 -10.36
CA GLN A 130 6.42 -17.27 -10.11
C GLN A 130 6.21 -16.10 -11.06
N GLU A 131 7.25 -15.33 -11.36
CA GLU A 131 7.21 -14.23 -12.32
C GLU A 131 6.98 -14.75 -13.74
N LEU A 132 7.62 -15.87 -14.14
CA LEU A 132 7.37 -16.55 -15.40
C LEU A 132 5.91 -17.00 -15.54
N ALA A 133 5.34 -17.60 -14.49
CA ALA A 133 3.93 -18.02 -14.53
C ALA A 133 2.99 -16.83 -14.75
N LEU A 134 3.28 -15.68 -14.13
CA LEU A 134 2.51 -14.45 -14.34
C LEU A 134 2.68 -13.90 -15.76
N ALA A 135 3.92 -13.82 -16.25
CA ALA A 135 4.23 -13.37 -17.60
C ALA A 135 3.57 -14.28 -18.67
N HIS A 136 3.59 -15.60 -18.47
CA HIS A 136 2.91 -16.56 -19.35
C HIS A 136 1.40 -16.38 -19.36
N ALA A 137 0.77 -16.11 -18.19
CA ALA A 137 -0.66 -15.84 -18.11
C ALA A 137 -1.04 -14.58 -18.91
N TYR A 138 -0.24 -13.50 -18.80
CA TYR A 138 -0.40 -12.28 -19.59
C TYR A 138 -0.21 -12.55 -21.09
N LEU A 139 0.88 -13.22 -21.48
CA LEU A 139 1.19 -13.55 -22.87
C LEU A 139 0.13 -14.41 -23.52
N SER A 140 -0.49 -15.35 -22.79
CA SER A 140 -1.60 -16.18 -23.31
C SER A 140 -2.81 -15.34 -23.70
N VAL A 141 -3.14 -14.29 -22.93
CA VAL A 141 -4.21 -13.34 -23.31
C VAL A 141 -3.82 -12.57 -24.58
N GLN A 142 -2.55 -12.13 -24.68
CA GLN A 142 -2.06 -11.40 -25.84
C GLN A 142 -2.01 -12.26 -27.10
N GLN A 143 -1.66 -13.56 -26.99
CA GLN A 143 -1.67 -14.50 -28.11
C GLN A 143 -3.07 -14.69 -28.70
N ILE A 144 -4.11 -14.79 -27.87
CA ILE A 144 -5.49 -14.84 -28.39
C ILE A 144 -5.86 -13.52 -29.07
N ARG A 145 -5.42 -12.37 -28.52
CA ARG A 145 -5.72 -11.06 -29.09
C ARG A 145 -5.02 -10.82 -30.43
N MET A 146 -3.75 -11.18 -30.51
CA MET A 146 -2.89 -10.92 -31.69
C MET A 146 -2.89 -12.06 -32.68
N GLY A 147 -3.34 -13.27 -32.29
CA GLY A 147 -3.35 -14.45 -33.14
C GLY A 147 -1.95 -14.86 -33.59
N SER A 148 -1.81 -15.19 -34.85
CA SER A 148 -0.53 -15.58 -35.47
C SER A 148 0.52 -14.47 -35.48
N ARG A 149 0.13 -13.23 -35.16
CA ARG A 149 1.06 -12.07 -35.09
C ARG A 149 1.96 -12.08 -33.86
N LEU A 150 1.69 -12.92 -32.85
CA LEU A 150 2.52 -12.99 -31.64
C LEU A 150 3.12 -14.37 -31.47
N THR A 151 4.43 -14.46 -31.62
CA THR A 151 5.22 -15.67 -31.29
C THR A 151 5.86 -15.44 -29.91
N VAL A 152 5.76 -16.43 -29.03
CA VAL A 152 6.36 -16.37 -27.67
C VAL A 152 7.36 -17.51 -27.54
N ARG A 153 8.57 -17.18 -27.07
CA ARG A 153 9.61 -18.17 -26.75
C ARG A 153 10.11 -17.97 -25.34
N THR A 154 10.25 -19.07 -24.60
CA THR A 154 10.81 -19.07 -23.25
C THR A 154 12.00 -20.03 -23.22
N ASP A 155 13.16 -19.49 -22.86
CA ASP A 155 14.42 -20.21 -22.70
C ASP A 155 14.94 -19.97 -21.28
N VAL A 156 14.30 -20.63 -20.30
CA VAL A 156 14.63 -20.53 -18.88
C VAL A 156 14.82 -21.92 -18.31
N PRO A 157 16.05 -22.28 -17.90
CA PRO A 157 16.30 -23.55 -17.22
C PRO A 157 15.52 -23.66 -15.91
N GLY A 158 14.83 -24.80 -15.68
CA GLY A 158 14.03 -25.02 -14.46
C GLY A 158 14.82 -24.86 -13.15
N ALA A 159 16.12 -25.14 -13.18
CA ALA A 159 17.01 -24.93 -12.03
C ALA A 159 17.13 -23.45 -11.58
N LEU A 160 16.68 -22.50 -12.40
CA LEU A 160 16.71 -21.08 -12.08
C LEU A 160 15.36 -20.55 -11.55
N GLU A 161 14.30 -21.34 -11.61
CA GLU A 161 12.94 -20.89 -11.24
C GLU A 161 12.79 -20.56 -9.74
N ASP A 162 13.55 -21.23 -8.88
CA ASP A 162 13.51 -20.99 -7.42
C ASP A 162 14.35 -19.78 -6.97
N HIS A 163 15.08 -19.13 -7.89
CA HIS A 163 15.86 -17.96 -7.53
C HIS A 163 14.95 -16.77 -7.19
N ALA A 164 15.32 -16.05 -6.13
CA ALA A 164 14.66 -14.81 -5.75
C ALA A 164 14.67 -13.82 -6.91
N PHE A 165 13.53 -13.24 -7.22
CA PHE A 165 13.35 -12.27 -8.29
C PHE A 165 12.36 -11.19 -7.87
N PRO A 166 12.57 -9.92 -8.22
CA PRO A 166 11.68 -8.84 -7.84
C PRO A 166 10.25 -9.06 -8.35
N PRO A 167 9.23 -8.87 -7.51
CA PRO A 167 7.85 -9.08 -7.92
C PRO A 167 7.43 -8.08 -9.01
N MET A 168 6.60 -8.54 -9.95
CA MET A 168 6.03 -7.77 -11.07
C MET A 168 7.05 -7.27 -12.11
N MET A 169 8.36 -7.45 -11.90
CA MET A 169 9.37 -6.93 -12.83
C MET A 169 9.31 -7.61 -14.20
N LEU A 170 9.20 -8.94 -14.23
CA LEU A 170 9.20 -9.68 -15.49
C LEU A 170 7.96 -9.37 -16.34
N VAL A 171 6.79 -9.33 -15.73
CA VAL A 171 5.55 -9.00 -16.45
C VAL A 171 5.57 -7.58 -16.99
N THR A 172 6.14 -6.62 -16.25
CA THR A 172 6.31 -5.24 -16.73
C THR A 172 7.22 -5.16 -17.96
N LEU A 173 8.33 -5.91 -17.98
CA LEU A 173 9.22 -5.97 -19.15
C LEU A 173 8.52 -6.59 -20.36
N VAL A 174 7.77 -7.68 -20.17
CA VAL A 174 7.00 -8.32 -21.22
C VAL A 174 5.87 -7.43 -21.74
N GLU A 175 5.19 -6.72 -20.86
CA GLU A 175 4.17 -5.72 -21.21
C GLU A 175 4.74 -4.60 -22.08
N ASN A 176 5.90 -4.06 -21.72
CA ASN A 176 6.61 -3.05 -22.51
C ASN A 176 6.99 -3.58 -23.89
N ALA A 177 7.52 -4.80 -24.00
CA ALA A 177 7.86 -5.44 -25.27
C ALA A 177 6.63 -5.58 -26.18
N ILE A 178 5.50 -6.02 -25.65
CA ILE A 178 4.25 -6.11 -26.42
C ILE A 178 3.73 -4.74 -26.81
N ARG A 179 3.63 -3.82 -25.86
CA ARG A 179 2.99 -2.51 -26.05
C ARG A 179 3.76 -1.62 -26.99
N HIS A 180 5.06 -1.49 -26.76
CA HIS A 180 5.92 -0.56 -27.45
C HIS A 180 6.66 -1.20 -28.62
N GLY A 181 7.01 -2.49 -28.50
CA GLY A 181 7.70 -3.23 -29.57
C GLY A 181 6.73 -3.74 -30.63
N LEU A 182 5.78 -4.56 -30.27
CA LEU A 182 5.02 -5.35 -31.25
C LEU A 182 3.66 -4.77 -31.64
N THR A 183 2.95 -4.12 -30.71
CA THR A 183 1.60 -3.57 -31.01
C THR A 183 1.59 -2.58 -32.17
N PRO A 184 2.61 -1.70 -32.35
CA PRO A 184 2.65 -0.76 -33.46
C PRO A 184 2.87 -1.42 -34.83
N LEU A 185 3.41 -2.66 -34.85
CA LEU A 185 3.73 -3.36 -36.09
C LEU A 185 2.53 -4.19 -36.59
N PRO A 186 2.03 -3.99 -37.82
CA PRO A 186 0.94 -4.77 -38.39
C PRO A 186 1.24 -6.28 -38.47
N GLU A 187 2.47 -6.64 -38.78
CA GLU A 187 2.96 -8.02 -38.86
C GLU A 187 3.17 -8.66 -37.47
N GLY A 188 3.30 -7.85 -36.41
CA GLY A 188 3.60 -8.34 -35.08
C GLY A 188 5.06 -8.74 -34.92
N GLY A 189 5.34 -9.84 -34.23
CA GLY A 189 6.70 -10.34 -34.03
C GLY A 189 6.83 -11.37 -32.92
N GLU A 190 8.08 -11.55 -32.44
CA GLU A 190 8.44 -12.50 -31.38
C GLU A 190 8.80 -11.79 -30.09
N VAL A 191 8.32 -12.33 -28.97
CA VAL A 191 8.85 -12.00 -27.63
C VAL A 191 9.58 -13.21 -27.10
N ARG A 192 10.82 -13.01 -26.66
CA ARG A 192 11.65 -14.06 -26.08
C ARG A 192 12.03 -13.68 -24.66
N VAL A 193 11.69 -14.57 -23.71
CA VAL A 193 12.14 -14.50 -22.32
C VAL A 193 13.24 -15.53 -22.12
N SER A 194 14.40 -15.10 -21.63
CA SER A 194 15.53 -16.00 -21.37
C SER A 194 16.15 -15.70 -20.01
N ALA A 195 16.67 -16.75 -19.35
CA ALA A 195 17.43 -16.59 -18.11
C ALA A 195 18.67 -17.47 -18.12
N ARG A 196 19.76 -16.94 -17.57
CA ARG A 196 21.02 -17.67 -17.42
C ARG A 196 21.78 -17.19 -16.20
N ARG A 197 22.68 -18.02 -15.69
CA ARG A 197 23.64 -17.63 -14.65
C ARG A 197 24.93 -17.13 -15.30
N VAL A 198 25.34 -15.90 -14.97
CA VAL A 198 26.55 -15.28 -15.48
C VAL A 198 27.30 -14.68 -14.29
N ASP A 199 28.54 -15.08 -14.07
CA ASP A 199 29.40 -14.61 -12.97
C ASP A 199 28.72 -14.71 -11.59
N GLY A 200 28.02 -15.82 -11.35
CA GLY A 200 27.31 -16.06 -10.08
C GLY A 200 25.98 -15.31 -9.93
N ARG A 201 25.64 -14.44 -10.88
CA ARG A 201 24.40 -13.64 -10.87
C ARG A 201 23.37 -14.20 -11.83
N LEU A 202 22.08 -14.05 -11.47
CA LEU A 202 20.97 -14.32 -12.37
C LEU A 202 20.84 -13.18 -13.36
N ARG A 203 20.93 -13.50 -14.67
CA ARG A 203 20.62 -12.57 -15.75
C ARG A 203 19.33 -13.03 -16.43
N VAL A 204 18.32 -12.19 -16.37
CA VAL A 204 17.05 -12.39 -17.09
C VAL A 204 16.98 -11.34 -18.20
N ALA A 205 16.54 -11.75 -19.38
CA ALA A 205 16.38 -10.86 -20.53
C ALA A 205 15.03 -11.11 -21.20
N VAL A 206 14.38 -10.01 -21.56
CA VAL A 206 13.20 -9.98 -22.43
C VAL A 206 13.65 -9.27 -23.71
N ALA A 207 13.55 -9.97 -24.84
CA ALA A 207 13.86 -9.44 -26.16
C ALA A 207 12.61 -9.50 -27.03
N ASP A 208 12.40 -8.49 -27.86
CA ASP A 208 11.35 -8.46 -28.88
C ASP A 208 11.95 -8.12 -30.26
N THR A 209 11.22 -8.51 -31.30
CA THR A 209 11.57 -8.18 -32.70
C THR A 209 10.79 -6.95 -33.19
N GLY A 210 10.41 -6.09 -32.27
CA GLY A 210 9.53 -4.94 -32.53
C GLY A 210 10.25 -3.74 -33.12
N ALA A 211 9.59 -2.58 -33.05
CA ALA A 211 10.05 -1.31 -33.62
C ALA A 211 11.34 -0.74 -32.99
N GLY A 212 11.85 -1.37 -31.89
CA GLY A 212 12.99 -0.89 -31.13
C GLY A 212 12.65 0.30 -30.23
N LEU A 213 13.67 0.82 -29.53
CA LEU A 213 13.55 2.04 -28.72
C LEU A 213 13.52 3.24 -29.68
N ALA A 214 12.33 3.70 -30.06
CA ALA A 214 12.19 5.01 -30.66
C ALA A 214 12.48 6.06 -29.56
N GLU A 215 13.19 7.14 -29.92
CA GLU A 215 13.29 8.36 -29.11
C GLU A 215 11.91 9.02 -28.97
N SER A 216 10.96 8.33 -28.34
CA SER A 216 9.65 8.89 -28.11
C SER A 216 9.55 9.27 -26.63
N SER A 217 9.09 10.47 -26.40
CA SER A 217 8.64 11.05 -25.13
C SER A 217 7.48 10.27 -24.51
N GLY A 218 7.68 8.98 -24.30
CA GLY A 218 6.79 8.16 -23.50
C GLY A 218 6.91 8.56 -22.03
N SER A 219 5.83 8.48 -21.30
CA SER A 219 5.75 8.84 -19.87
C SER A 219 6.74 8.07 -18.95
N GLY A 220 7.52 7.12 -19.48
CA GLY A 220 8.61 6.41 -18.78
C GLY A 220 8.22 5.64 -17.50
N VAL A 221 6.94 5.61 -17.17
CA VAL A 221 6.44 5.10 -15.88
C VAL A 221 6.75 3.60 -15.70
N GLY A 222 6.78 2.83 -16.78
CA GLY A 222 7.04 1.39 -16.71
C GLY A 222 8.47 1.04 -16.26
N LEU A 223 9.49 1.78 -16.74
CA LEU A 223 10.90 1.56 -16.38
C LEU A 223 11.31 2.30 -15.10
N ALA A 224 10.57 3.33 -14.70
CA ALA A 224 10.82 4.04 -13.45
C ALA A 224 10.42 3.22 -12.20
N ASN A 225 9.64 2.15 -12.38
CA ASN A 225 9.17 1.27 -11.29
C ASN A 225 9.99 -0.04 -11.19
N ILE A 226 11.09 -0.18 -11.93
CA ILE A 226 12.05 -1.28 -11.88
C ILE A 226 13.31 -0.83 -11.12
#